data_6e03735a85ee682cfff876ffe0afb926
#
_entry.id   6e03735a85ee682cfff876ffe0afb926
#
_cell.length_a   1.000
_cell.length_b   1.000
_cell.length_c   1.000
_cell.angle_alpha   90.00
_cell.angle_beta   90.00
_cell.angle_gamma   90.00
#
_symmetry.space_group_name_H-M   'P 1'
#
loop_
_entity.id
_entity.type
_entity.pdbx_description
1 polymer ?
#
loop_
_entity_poly.entity_id
_entity_poly.type
_entity_poly.pdbx_seq_one_letter_code
_entity_poly.pdbx_strand_id
1 'polypeptide(L)'
;MSDYRWNVSDFTVAYDQAAERVHPFYLELQAAILNALAFPANAEVLLVDMGGGSGRLIERALDKWPEASGIVLDQSEPFLALAERRLARFGSRASCLKARLQDDWRNLLPTPPAAIVSMSAVHHLDPAEKQTFYQRCFEALGPGGRLLNGDEVRPENDADYLPILQEWASMWEVGIADGSIPPGIHAALRGWIDRNVTRFGQPKQSGDDYHETATAQLAYFRNAGFEEAKVLWHKKLWALLSAKKRVD
;
A
#
# COMPACT_ATOMS: atom_id res chain seq x y z
N MET A 1 -3.44 24.57 3.30
CA MET A 1 -3.58 23.14 2.96
C MET A 1 -2.30 22.78 2.23
N SER A 2 -1.44 21.93 2.77
CA SER A 2 -0.26 21.46 2.04
C SER A 2 -0.77 20.68 0.83
N ASP A 3 -0.33 21.05 -0.37
CA ASP A 3 -0.65 20.29 -1.58
C ASP A 3 -0.14 18.87 -1.39
N TYR A 4 -1.07 17.92 -1.31
CA TYR A 4 -0.73 16.51 -1.19
C TYR A 4 0.04 16.08 -2.44
N ARG A 5 1.29 15.63 -2.25
CA ARG A 5 2.27 15.40 -3.33
C ARG A 5 1.77 14.46 -4.45
N TRP A 6 0.82 13.58 -4.15
CA TRP A 6 0.22 12.66 -5.11
C TRP A 6 -1.01 13.23 -5.84
N ASN A 7 -1.33 14.51 -5.65
CA ASN A 7 -2.52 15.14 -6.21
C ASN A 7 -2.22 15.94 -7.49
N VAL A 8 -1.27 15.44 -8.30
CA VAL A 8 -0.81 16.03 -9.55
C VAL A 8 -1.04 15.04 -10.69
N SER A 9 -1.92 15.38 -11.65
CA SER A 9 -2.37 14.46 -12.70
C SER A 9 -1.25 13.88 -13.57
N ASP A 10 -0.34 14.73 -14.07
CA ASP A 10 0.76 14.27 -14.93
C ASP A 10 1.72 13.33 -14.19
N PHE A 11 1.93 13.61 -12.91
CA PHE A 11 2.72 12.78 -12.04
C PHE A 11 2.07 11.40 -11.81
N THR A 12 0.77 11.34 -11.53
CA THR A 12 0.06 10.08 -11.26
C THR A 12 0.05 9.17 -12.49
N VAL A 13 -0.11 9.72 -13.69
CA VAL A 13 -0.04 8.96 -14.95
C VAL A 13 1.36 8.40 -15.17
N ALA A 14 2.40 9.24 -15.02
CA ALA A 14 3.78 8.80 -15.17
C ALA A 14 4.18 7.75 -14.14
N TYR A 15 3.73 7.91 -12.89
CA TYR A 15 3.95 6.92 -11.83
C TYR A 15 3.26 5.60 -12.14
N ASP A 16 1.99 5.62 -12.54
CA ASP A 16 1.26 4.39 -12.89
C ASP A 16 1.97 3.63 -14.01
N GLN A 17 2.46 4.31 -15.04
CA GLN A 17 3.22 3.69 -16.13
C GLN A 17 4.57 3.09 -15.69
N ALA A 18 5.20 3.68 -14.68
CA ALA A 18 6.53 3.30 -14.22
C ALA A 18 6.52 2.47 -12.92
N ALA A 19 5.35 2.15 -12.34
CA ALA A 19 5.25 1.53 -11.02
C ALA A 19 6.14 0.29 -10.84
N GLU A 20 6.20 -0.58 -11.86
CA GLU A 20 7.01 -1.80 -11.85
C GLU A 20 8.53 -1.55 -11.92
N ARG A 21 8.94 -0.36 -12.38
CA ARG A 21 10.34 0.07 -12.45
C ARG A 21 10.76 0.88 -11.23
N VAL A 22 9.79 1.60 -10.65
CA VAL A 22 10.02 2.41 -9.45
C VAL A 22 10.08 1.53 -8.20
N HIS A 23 9.21 0.53 -8.10
CA HIS A 23 9.16 -0.38 -6.95
C HIS A 23 9.79 -1.72 -7.31
N PRO A 24 10.94 -2.06 -6.72
CA PRO A 24 11.48 -3.41 -6.81
C PRO A 24 10.44 -4.43 -6.32
N PHE A 25 10.32 -5.55 -7.02
CA PHE A 25 9.41 -6.65 -6.67
C PHE A 25 7.91 -6.31 -6.76
N TYR A 26 7.51 -5.24 -7.47
CA TYR A 26 6.12 -4.77 -7.54
C TYR A 26 5.13 -5.89 -7.86
N LEU A 27 5.34 -6.61 -8.97
CA LEU A 27 4.44 -7.70 -9.38
C LEU A 27 4.53 -8.92 -8.47
N GLU A 28 5.72 -9.20 -7.92
CA GLU A 28 5.93 -10.31 -6.99
C GLU A 28 5.16 -10.09 -5.67
N LEU A 29 5.22 -8.87 -5.14
CA LEU A 29 4.50 -8.49 -3.92
C LEU A 29 2.97 -8.55 -4.13
N GLN A 30 2.46 -8.04 -5.27
CA GLN A 30 1.04 -8.19 -5.60
C GLN A 30 0.63 -9.67 -5.70
N ALA A 31 1.45 -10.51 -6.33
CA ALA A 31 1.19 -11.95 -6.39
C ALA A 31 1.19 -12.58 -5.00
N ALA A 32 2.12 -12.19 -4.12
CA ALA A 32 2.16 -12.66 -2.74
C ALA A 32 0.90 -12.27 -1.96
N ILE A 33 0.41 -11.03 -2.10
CA ILE A 33 -0.85 -10.57 -1.50
C ILE A 33 -2.02 -11.43 -1.99
N LEU A 34 -2.18 -11.58 -3.31
CA LEU A 34 -3.29 -12.35 -3.89
C LEU A 34 -3.24 -13.84 -3.53
N ASN A 35 -2.05 -14.40 -3.36
CA ASN A 35 -1.90 -15.80 -2.92
C ASN A 35 -2.21 -15.97 -1.42
N ALA A 36 -1.86 -14.97 -0.60
CA ALA A 36 -2.14 -15.00 0.83
C ALA A 36 -3.64 -14.87 1.16
N LEU A 37 -4.44 -14.27 0.29
CA LEU A 37 -5.90 -14.17 0.44
C LEU A 37 -6.56 -15.56 0.40
N ALA A 38 -6.09 -16.46 -0.47
CA ALA A 38 -6.48 -17.87 -0.56
C ALA A 38 -8.01 -18.11 -0.58
N PHE A 39 -8.79 -17.20 -1.21
CA PHE A 39 -10.23 -17.41 -1.38
C PHE A 39 -10.53 -18.51 -2.39
N PRO A 40 -11.64 -19.25 -2.24
CA PRO A 40 -12.17 -20.11 -3.30
C PRO A 40 -12.43 -19.34 -4.60
N ALA A 41 -12.37 -20.02 -5.75
CA ALA A 41 -12.53 -19.36 -7.05
C ALA A 41 -13.89 -18.65 -7.21
N ASN A 42 -14.94 -19.16 -6.55
CA ASN A 42 -16.31 -18.62 -6.55
C ASN A 42 -16.64 -17.81 -5.29
N ALA A 43 -15.65 -17.24 -4.61
CA ALA A 43 -15.88 -16.47 -3.37
C ALA A 43 -16.62 -15.16 -3.66
N GLU A 44 -17.80 -15.01 -3.08
CA GLU A 44 -18.59 -13.77 -3.04
C GLU A 44 -18.11 -12.93 -1.84
N VAL A 45 -17.02 -12.19 -2.01
CA VAL A 45 -16.35 -11.45 -0.95
C VAL A 45 -16.11 -9.99 -1.33
N LEU A 46 -16.10 -9.12 -0.33
CA LEU A 46 -15.66 -7.74 -0.49
C LEU A 46 -14.17 -7.62 -0.11
N LEU A 47 -13.39 -7.03 -1.01
CA LEU A 47 -12.00 -6.65 -0.83
C LEU A 47 -11.87 -5.12 -0.78
N VAL A 48 -11.08 -4.58 0.11
CA VAL A 48 -10.79 -3.13 0.18
C VAL A 48 -9.28 -2.92 0.09
N ASP A 49 -8.87 -2.11 -0.90
CA ASP A 49 -7.47 -1.72 -1.10
C ASP A 49 -7.26 -0.30 -0.56
N MET A 50 -6.52 -0.20 0.53
CA MET A 50 -6.29 1.04 1.27
C MET A 50 -5.05 1.77 0.75
N GLY A 51 -5.25 2.97 0.20
CA GLY A 51 -4.22 3.68 -0.56
C GLY A 51 -3.97 2.98 -1.90
N GLY A 52 -5.03 2.43 -2.52
CA GLY A 52 -4.93 1.54 -3.69
C GLY A 52 -4.58 2.25 -4.99
N GLY A 53 -4.40 3.57 -4.97
CA GLY A 53 -3.93 4.37 -6.09
C GLY A 53 -4.74 4.15 -7.36
N SER A 54 -4.07 3.70 -8.42
CA SER A 54 -4.69 3.47 -9.73
C SER A 54 -5.48 2.15 -9.85
N GLY A 55 -5.67 1.40 -8.76
CA GLY A 55 -6.52 0.21 -8.70
C GLY A 55 -5.92 -1.08 -9.30
N ARG A 56 -4.61 -1.15 -9.54
CA ARG A 56 -3.93 -2.32 -10.15
C ARG A 56 -4.10 -3.60 -9.33
N LEU A 57 -4.06 -3.51 -8.01
CA LEU A 57 -4.20 -4.69 -7.15
C LEU A 57 -5.64 -5.21 -7.17
N ILE A 58 -6.64 -4.32 -7.09
CA ILE A 58 -8.06 -4.69 -7.19
C ILE A 58 -8.38 -5.26 -8.59
N GLU A 59 -7.85 -4.67 -9.66
CA GLU A 59 -8.01 -5.23 -11.01
C GLU A 59 -7.60 -6.70 -11.06
N ARG A 60 -6.39 -7.02 -10.58
CA ARG A 60 -5.89 -8.40 -10.54
C ARG A 60 -6.70 -9.32 -9.61
N ALA A 61 -7.21 -8.77 -8.50
CA ALA A 61 -8.07 -9.51 -7.59
C ALA A 61 -9.40 -9.89 -8.23
N LEU A 62 -10.06 -8.95 -8.92
CA LEU A 62 -11.35 -9.17 -9.58
C LEU A 62 -11.25 -10.05 -10.82
N ASP A 63 -10.08 -10.09 -11.49
CA ASP A 63 -9.79 -11.08 -12.54
C ASP A 63 -9.62 -12.49 -11.96
N LYS A 64 -9.01 -12.60 -10.77
CA LYS A 64 -8.78 -13.89 -10.10
C LYS A 64 -10.05 -14.47 -9.48
N TRP A 65 -10.95 -13.61 -8.97
CA TRP A 65 -12.19 -13.98 -8.30
C TRP A 65 -13.40 -13.31 -8.97
N PRO A 66 -14.05 -13.97 -9.93
CA PRO A 66 -15.14 -13.38 -10.74
C PRO A 66 -16.38 -12.96 -9.95
N GLU A 67 -16.65 -13.58 -8.80
CA GLU A 67 -17.80 -13.25 -7.94
C GLU A 67 -17.44 -12.24 -6.83
N ALA A 68 -16.15 -11.88 -6.67
CA ALA A 68 -15.75 -10.91 -5.69
C ALA A 68 -16.06 -9.47 -6.13
N SER A 69 -16.22 -8.59 -5.15
CA SER A 69 -16.26 -7.14 -5.33
C SER A 69 -15.06 -6.47 -4.67
N GLY A 70 -14.66 -5.31 -5.19
CA GLY A 70 -13.49 -4.58 -4.74
C GLY A 70 -13.72 -3.09 -4.60
N ILE A 71 -13.13 -2.51 -3.56
CA ILE A 71 -13.12 -1.06 -3.33
C ILE A 71 -11.69 -0.57 -3.34
N VAL A 72 -11.41 0.44 -4.15
CA VAL A 72 -10.17 1.24 -4.05
C VAL A 72 -10.46 2.45 -3.20
N LEU A 73 -9.74 2.60 -2.08
CA LEU A 73 -9.80 3.78 -1.24
C LEU A 73 -8.50 4.55 -1.36
N ASP A 74 -8.57 5.81 -1.80
CA ASP A 74 -7.40 6.69 -1.92
C ASP A 74 -7.81 8.14 -1.67
N GLN A 75 -6.86 8.98 -1.28
CA GLN A 75 -7.11 10.42 -1.12
C GLN A 75 -6.84 11.22 -2.40
N SER A 76 -6.10 10.66 -3.37
CA SER A 76 -5.72 11.33 -4.61
C SER A 76 -6.82 11.18 -5.67
N GLU A 77 -7.48 12.29 -6.00
CA GLU A 77 -8.46 12.31 -7.10
C GLU A 77 -7.87 11.87 -8.45
N PRO A 78 -6.66 12.31 -8.86
CA PRO A 78 -6.06 11.82 -10.09
C PRO A 78 -5.83 10.31 -10.10
N PHE A 79 -5.41 9.68 -8.99
CA PHE A 79 -5.29 8.24 -8.90
C PHE A 79 -6.65 7.55 -8.96
N LEU A 80 -7.67 8.05 -8.25
CA LEU A 80 -9.02 7.48 -8.33
C LEU A 80 -9.59 7.55 -9.74
N ALA A 81 -9.36 8.65 -10.48
CA ALA A 81 -9.76 8.75 -11.89
C ALA A 81 -9.06 7.72 -12.79
N LEU A 82 -7.81 7.32 -12.49
CA LEU A 82 -7.14 6.21 -13.16
C LEU A 82 -7.77 4.87 -12.77
N ALA A 83 -8.06 4.67 -11.49
CA ALA A 83 -8.70 3.46 -10.98
C ALA A 83 -10.10 3.26 -11.58
N GLU A 84 -10.94 4.28 -11.61
CA GLU A 84 -12.27 4.25 -12.22
C GLU A 84 -12.22 3.80 -13.69
N ARG A 85 -11.29 4.36 -14.48
CA ARG A 85 -11.11 3.95 -15.87
C ARG A 85 -10.65 2.51 -16.00
N ARG A 86 -9.68 2.08 -15.18
CA ARG A 86 -9.14 0.70 -15.18
C ARG A 86 -10.20 -0.32 -14.79
N LEU A 87 -10.99 0.01 -13.78
CA LEU A 87 -11.96 -0.91 -13.20
C LEU A 87 -13.34 -0.86 -13.87
N ALA A 88 -13.59 0.04 -14.81
CA ALA A 88 -14.89 0.22 -15.49
C ALA A 88 -15.46 -1.09 -16.06
N ARG A 89 -14.60 -2.00 -16.55
CA ARG A 89 -15.00 -3.29 -17.10
C ARG A 89 -15.65 -4.25 -16.10
N PHE A 90 -15.45 -4.01 -14.79
CA PHE A 90 -16.05 -4.84 -13.74
C PHE A 90 -17.45 -4.37 -13.30
N GLY A 91 -17.93 -3.22 -13.80
CA GLY A 91 -19.26 -2.69 -13.51
C GLY A 91 -19.46 -2.48 -12.00
N SER A 92 -20.58 -2.95 -11.47
CA SER A 92 -20.95 -2.79 -10.06
C SER A 92 -20.06 -3.57 -9.06
N ARG A 93 -19.19 -4.47 -9.54
CA ARG A 93 -18.25 -5.20 -8.67
C ARG A 93 -17.06 -4.35 -8.23
N ALA A 94 -16.82 -3.20 -8.85
CA ALA A 94 -15.71 -2.31 -8.50
C ALA A 94 -16.22 -0.91 -8.16
N SER A 95 -15.67 -0.30 -7.13
CA SER A 95 -15.93 1.09 -6.78
C SER A 95 -14.68 1.78 -6.23
N CYS A 96 -14.69 3.13 -6.32
CA CYS A 96 -13.63 3.97 -5.82
C CYS A 96 -14.20 4.91 -4.75
N LEU A 97 -13.49 5.05 -3.63
CA LEU A 97 -13.88 5.90 -2.51
C LEU A 97 -12.76 6.89 -2.20
N LYS A 98 -13.10 8.17 -2.13
CA LYS A 98 -12.15 9.21 -1.72
C LYS A 98 -12.13 9.34 -0.21
N ALA A 99 -11.02 8.94 0.42
CA ALA A 99 -10.76 9.17 1.83
C ALA A 99 -9.25 9.10 2.10
N ARG A 100 -8.81 9.69 3.20
CA ARG A 100 -7.45 9.53 3.72
C ARG A 100 -7.38 8.29 4.60
N LEU A 101 -6.22 7.65 4.70
CA LEU A 101 -6.02 6.54 5.64
C LEU A 101 -6.22 6.97 7.09
N GLN A 102 -5.99 8.25 7.40
CA GLN A 102 -6.18 8.86 8.72
C GLN A 102 -7.65 9.16 9.06
N ASP A 103 -8.57 9.17 8.08
CA ASP A 103 -9.97 9.48 8.32
C ASP A 103 -10.72 8.26 8.89
N ASP A 104 -11.92 8.46 9.42
CA ASP A 104 -12.83 7.35 9.75
C ASP A 104 -13.64 6.95 8.51
N TRP A 105 -13.04 6.12 7.67
CA TRP A 105 -13.59 5.64 6.41
C TRP A 105 -14.53 4.42 6.58
N ARG A 106 -14.68 3.86 7.79
CA ARG A 106 -15.45 2.63 8.04
C ARG A 106 -16.91 2.74 7.59
N ASN A 107 -17.51 3.91 7.82
CA ASN A 107 -18.91 4.19 7.44
C ASN A 107 -19.13 4.35 5.92
N LEU A 108 -18.06 4.39 5.13
CA LEU A 108 -18.13 4.41 3.67
C LEU A 108 -18.24 3.01 3.07
N LEU A 109 -17.95 1.96 3.86
CA LEU A 109 -18.00 0.59 3.39
C LEU A 109 -19.45 0.06 3.42
N PRO A 110 -19.94 -0.59 2.35
CA PRO A 110 -21.31 -1.08 2.30
C PRO A 110 -21.55 -2.28 3.24
N THR A 111 -20.54 -3.08 3.45
CA THR A 111 -20.54 -4.25 4.34
C THR A 111 -19.15 -4.48 4.92
N PRO A 112 -19.02 -5.24 6.03
CA PRO A 112 -17.72 -5.65 6.52
C PRO A 112 -16.94 -6.45 5.48
N PRO A 113 -15.73 -6.02 5.07
CA PRO A 113 -14.94 -6.74 4.07
C PRO A 113 -14.36 -8.06 4.61
N ALA A 114 -14.18 -9.03 3.71
CA ALA A 114 -13.46 -10.26 4.02
C ALA A 114 -11.94 -10.06 4.05
N ALA A 115 -11.44 -9.05 3.34
CA ALA A 115 -10.06 -8.63 3.45
C ALA A 115 -9.88 -7.13 3.23
N ILE A 116 -8.95 -6.57 4.00
CA ILE A 116 -8.37 -5.25 3.76
C ILE A 116 -6.92 -5.49 3.34
N VAL A 117 -6.57 -4.94 2.18
CA VAL A 117 -5.21 -4.99 1.65
C VAL A 117 -4.66 -3.58 1.54
N SER A 118 -3.36 -3.44 1.59
CA SER A 118 -2.66 -2.20 1.25
C SER A 118 -1.32 -2.56 0.61
N MET A 119 -0.89 -1.76 -0.35
CA MET A 119 0.43 -1.92 -0.94
C MET A 119 1.09 -0.56 -1.14
N SER A 120 2.28 -0.35 -0.53
CA SER A 120 3.08 0.87 -0.69
C SER A 120 2.35 2.17 -0.28
N ALA A 121 1.62 2.15 0.85
CA ALA A 121 0.85 3.30 1.29
C ALA A 121 0.96 3.60 2.79
N VAL A 122 1.04 2.58 3.63
CA VAL A 122 0.99 2.74 5.09
C VAL A 122 2.29 3.35 5.65
N HIS A 123 3.42 3.23 4.94
CA HIS A 123 4.67 3.90 5.31
C HIS A 123 4.56 5.44 5.34
N HIS A 124 3.53 6.03 4.72
CA HIS A 124 3.27 7.47 4.81
C HIS A 124 2.62 7.92 6.13
N LEU A 125 2.14 6.97 6.92
CA LEU A 125 1.56 7.24 8.24
C LEU A 125 2.66 7.27 9.31
N ASP A 126 2.55 8.18 10.26
CA ASP A 126 3.39 8.14 11.45
C ASP A 126 3.03 6.96 12.37
N PRO A 127 3.83 6.64 13.40
CA PRO A 127 3.56 5.51 14.29
C PRO A 127 2.19 5.54 14.97
N ALA A 128 1.69 6.70 15.39
CA ALA A 128 0.38 6.83 16.04
C ALA A 128 -0.76 6.68 15.03
N GLU A 129 -0.59 7.25 13.84
CA GLU A 129 -1.53 7.10 12.73
C GLU A 129 -1.64 5.63 12.28
N LYS A 130 -0.51 4.89 12.19
CA LYS A 130 -0.51 3.45 11.88
C LYS A 130 -1.29 2.63 12.90
N GLN A 131 -1.07 2.87 14.19
CA GLN A 131 -1.81 2.18 15.25
C GLN A 131 -3.32 2.41 15.10
N THR A 132 -3.72 3.67 14.89
CA THR A 132 -5.13 4.04 14.68
C THR A 132 -5.68 3.39 13.41
N PHE A 133 -4.92 3.40 12.31
CA PHE A 133 -5.30 2.77 11.05
C PHE A 133 -5.52 1.26 11.21
N TYR A 134 -4.60 0.54 11.85
CA TYR A 134 -4.75 -0.90 12.07
C TYR A 134 -5.90 -1.25 13.01
N GLN A 135 -6.16 -0.40 14.01
CA GLN A 135 -7.34 -0.54 14.87
C GLN A 135 -8.63 -0.43 14.04
N ARG A 136 -8.74 0.58 13.16
CA ARG A 136 -9.88 0.75 12.26
C ARG A 136 -10.03 -0.42 11.29
N CYS A 137 -8.93 -0.96 10.76
CA CYS A 137 -8.96 -2.16 9.93
C CYS A 137 -9.54 -3.36 10.68
N PHE A 138 -9.12 -3.57 11.94
CA PHE A 138 -9.66 -4.63 12.79
C PHE A 138 -11.16 -4.47 12.99
N GLU A 139 -11.62 -3.27 13.31
CA GLU A 139 -13.03 -2.98 13.56
C GLU A 139 -13.89 -3.17 12.30
N ALA A 140 -13.39 -2.74 11.13
CA ALA A 140 -14.11 -2.81 9.86
C ALA A 140 -14.23 -4.23 9.30
N LEU A 141 -13.22 -5.07 9.49
CA LEU A 141 -13.19 -6.44 8.95
C LEU A 141 -14.32 -7.30 9.53
N GLY A 142 -14.93 -8.14 8.69
CA GLY A 142 -15.84 -9.19 9.14
C GLY A 142 -15.11 -10.28 9.95
N PRO A 143 -15.87 -11.15 10.66
CA PRO A 143 -15.31 -12.31 11.36
C PRO A 143 -14.46 -13.17 10.43
N GLY A 144 -13.27 -13.59 10.88
CA GLY A 144 -12.32 -14.35 10.06
C GLY A 144 -11.63 -13.55 8.97
N GLY A 145 -11.91 -12.25 8.84
CA GLY A 145 -11.33 -11.36 7.84
C GLY A 145 -9.82 -11.18 8.01
N ARG A 146 -9.16 -10.84 6.90
CA ARG A 146 -7.69 -10.74 6.83
C ARG A 146 -7.24 -9.32 6.57
N LEU A 147 -6.18 -8.90 7.26
CA LEU A 147 -5.38 -7.71 6.94
C LEU A 147 -4.08 -8.14 6.28
N LEU A 148 -3.78 -7.56 5.13
CA LEU A 148 -2.53 -7.76 4.39
C LEU A 148 -1.91 -6.39 4.07
N ASN A 149 -0.72 -6.13 4.60
CA ASN A 149 0.04 -4.92 4.28
C ASN A 149 1.36 -5.28 3.59
N GLY A 150 1.43 -5.03 2.29
CA GLY A 150 2.64 -5.15 1.48
C GLY A 150 3.35 -3.80 1.42
N ASP A 151 4.36 -3.58 2.26
CA ASP A 151 4.91 -2.25 2.42
C ASP A 151 6.42 -2.22 2.67
N GLU A 152 6.97 -1.03 2.68
CA GLU A 152 8.35 -0.74 3.02
C GLU A 152 8.56 -0.91 4.53
N VAL A 153 9.44 -1.84 4.89
CA VAL A 153 9.86 -2.09 6.27
C VAL A 153 11.35 -1.89 6.41
N ARG A 154 11.77 -1.20 7.46
CA ARG A 154 13.19 -1.04 7.74
C ARG A 154 13.76 -2.27 8.47
N PRO A 155 15.06 -2.59 8.29
CA PRO A 155 15.77 -3.51 9.18
C PRO A 155 15.75 -3.04 10.63
N GLU A 156 16.07 -3.95 11.56
CA GLU A 156 16.13 -3.65 13.00
C GLU A 156 17.28 -2.70 13.36
N ASN A 157 18.33 -2.61 12.55
CA ASN A 157 19.44 -1.69 12.78
C ASN A 157 19.70 -0.76 11.58
N ASP A 158 20.19 0.44 11.86
CA ASP A 158 20.45 1.47 10.86
C ASP A 158 21.66 1.17 9.96
N ALA A 159 22.59 0.33 10.42
CA ALA A 159 23.76 -0.05 9.62
C ALA A 159 23.37 -0.87 8.38
N ASP A 160 22.31 -1.67 8.49
CA ASP A 160 21.78 -2.43 7.36
C ASP A 160 20.80 -1.59 6.52
N TYR A 161 20.20 -0.54 7.10
CA TYR A 161 19.12 0.19 6.48
C TYR A 161 19.60 1.17 5.41
N LEU A 162 20.59 2.02 5.72
CA LEU A 162 21.10 3.01 4.77
C LEU A 162 21.64 2.40 3.47
N PRO A 163 22.42 1.30 3.49
CA PRO A 163 22.88 0.65 2.26
C PRO A 163 21.75 0.19 1.34
N ILE A 164 20.63 -0.30 1.89
CA ILE A 164 19.48 -0.74 1.09
C ILE A 164 18.77 0.47 0.45
N LEU A 165 18.63 1.57 1.17
CA LEU A 165 18.07 2.82 0.63
C LEU A 165 18.94 3.38 -0.49
N GLN A 166 20.26 3.35 -0.34
CA GLN A 166 21.22 3.79 -1.36
C GLN A 166 21.19 2.91 -2.60
N GLU A 167 21.07 1.59 -2.43
CA GLU A 167 20.92 0.67 -3.56
C GLU A 167 19.65 0.99 -4.37
N TRP A 168 18.54 1.23 -3.68
CA TRP A 168 17.28 1.59 -4.35
C TRP A 168 17.37 2.94 -5.07
N ALA A 169 17.96 3.96 -4.42
CA ALA A 169 18.22 5.25 -5.04
C ALA A 169 19.09 5.11 -6.32
N SER A 170 20.15 4.32 -6.25
CA SER A 170 21.03 4.06 -7.40
C SER A 170 20.31 3.37 -8.56
N MET A 171 19.39 2.47 -8.28
CA MET A 171 18.56 1.84 -9.30
C MET A 171 17.70 2.88 -10.04
N TRP A 172 17.13 3.85 -9.35
CA TRP A 172 16.38 4.94 -9.97
C TRP A 172 17.25 5.88 -10.78
N GLU A 173 18.43 6.22 -10.29
CA GLU A 173 19.39 7.05 -11.02
C GLU A 173 19.79 6.41 -12.37
N VAL A 174 20.00 5.10 -12.38
CA VAL A 174 20.23 4.34 -13.62
C VAL A 174 19.00 4.42 -14.54
N GLY A 175 17.80 4.17 -14.02
CA GLY A 175 16.57 4.22 -14.83
C GLY A 175 16.23 5.62 -15.35
N ILE A 176 16.64 6.67 -14.62
CA ILE A 176 16.54 8.07 -15.09
C ILE A 176 17.54 8.33 -16.23
N ALA A 177 18.78 7.85 -16.09
CA ALA A 177 19.84 8.08 -17.05
C ALA A 177 19.62 7.33 -18.37
N ASP A 178 19.08 6.11 -18.33
CA ASP A 178 18.80 5.29 -19.51
C ASP A 178 17.41 5.56 -20.14
N GLY A 179 16.61 6.45 -19.52
CA GLY A 179 15.27 6.83 -19.99
C GLY A 179 14.18 5.79 -19.73
N SER A 180 14.45 4.75 -18.97
CA SER A 180 13.44 3.73 -18.61
C SER A 180 12.43 4.23 -17.56
N ILE A 181 12.79 5.28 -16.83
CA ILE A 181 11.91 6.00 -15.90
C ILE A 181 11.47 7.33 -16.54
N PRO A 182 10.16 7.57 -16.72
CA PRO A 182 9.67 8.75 -17.40
C PRO A 182 9.95 10.05 -16.62
N PRO A 183 10.23 11.19 -17.32
CA PRO A 183 10.58 12.45 -16.67
C PRO A 183 9.56 12.96 -15.66
N GLY A 184 8.28 12.66 -15.85
CA GLY A 184 7.19 13.14 -14.98
C GLY A 184 7.30 12.74 -13.51
N ILE A 185 8.10 11.70 -13.17
CA ILE A 185 8.31 11.26 -11.78
C ILE A 185 9.71 11.57 -11.22
N HIS A 186 10.63 12.11 -12.03
CA HIS A 186 12.02 12.35 -11.59
C HIS A 186 12.10 13.23 -10.34
N ALA A 187 11.28 14.30 -10.27
CA ALA A 187 11.27 15.20 -9.11
C ALA A 187 10.82 14.48 -7.82
N ALA A 188 9.84 13.58 -7.92
CA ALA A 188 9.35 12.81 -6.77
C ALA A 188 10.39 11.80 -6.28
N LEU A 189 11.08 11.11 -7.20
CA LEU A 189 12.16 10.18 -6.86
C LEU A 189 13.35 10.89 -6.20
N ARG A 190 13.77 12.03 -6.75
CA ARG A 190 14.80 12.87 -6.13
C ARG A 190 14.38 13.37 -4.74
N GLY A 191 13.11 13.75 -4.58
CA GLY A 191 12.55 14.12 -3.28
C GLY A 191 12.56 12.96 -2.28
N TRP A 192 12.29 11.72 -2.73
CA TRP A 192 12.42 10.54 -1.88
C TRP A 192 13.87 10.28 -1.49
N ILE A 193 14.82 10.39 -2.42
CA ILE A 193 16.25 10.25 -2.16
C ILE A 193 16.71 11.28 -1.13
N ASP A 194 16.29 12.53 -1.27
CA ASP A 194 16.61 13.57 -0.31
C ASP A 194 16.10 13.19 1.10
N ARG A 195 14.83 12.81 1.24
CA ARG A 195 14.23 12.49 2.53
C ARG A 195 14.83 11.26 3.20
N ASN A 196 15.12 10.21 2.44
CA ASN A 196 15.45 8.91 2.99
C ASN A 196 16.96 8.58 2.95
N VAL A 197 17.73 9.19 2.04
CA VAL A 197 19.17 8.95 1.90
C VAL A 197 19.97 10.17 2.35
N THR A 198 19.74 11.36 1.76
CA THR A 198 20.52 12.57 2.06
C THR A 198 20.30 13.04 3.50
N ARG A 199 19.05 13.03 3.96
CA ARG A 199 18.67 13.40 5.34
C ARG A 199 18.55 12.20 6.29
N PHE A 200 19.21 11.09 5.97
CA PHE A 200 19.18 9.88 6.81
C PHE A 200 19.63 10.22 8.25
N GLY A 201 18.88 9.70 9.24
CA GLY A 201 19.15 9.96 10.67
C GLY A 201 18.73 11.32 11.19
N GLN A 202 18.23 12.22 10.34
CA GLN A 202 17.66 13.49 10.79
C GLN A 202 16.21 13.32 11.27
N PRO A 203 15.70 14.22 12.14
CA PRO A 203 14.30 14.20 12.56
C PRO A 203 13.35 14.25 11.36
N LYS A 204 12.33 13.43 11.40
CA LYS A 204 11.28 13.38 10.36
C LYS A 204 10.48 14.67 10.34
N GLN A 205 10.12 15.08 9.12
CA GLN A 205 9.28 16.24 8.85
C GLN A 205 7.91 15.81 8.32
N SER A 206 6.95 16.73 8.33
CA SER A 206 5.63 16.45 7.74
C SER A 206 5.76 16.03 6.27
N GLY A 207 5.15 14.91 5.93
CA GLY A 207 5.22 14.32 4.58
C GLY A 207 6.43 13.42 4.33
N ASP A 208 7.30 13.19 5.31
CA ASP A 208 8.34 12.17 5.24
C ASP A 208 7.74 10.76 5.35
N ASP A 209 8.47 9.78 4.83
CA ASP A 209 8.10 8.39 4.95
C ASP A 209 8.54 7.85 6.32
N TYR A 210 7.67 7.09 6.98
CA TYR A 210 7.92 6.49 8.30
C TYR A 210 8.06 4.97 8.14
N HIS A 211 9.23 4.54 7.64
CA HIS A 211 9.55 3.11 7.59
C HIS A 211 9.80 2.59 9.00
N GLU A 212 9.00 1.64 9.43
CA GLU A 212 9.16 0.96 10.72
C GLU A 212 9.56 -0.50 10.50
N THR A 213 10.11 -1.14 11.53
CA THR A 213 10.45 -2.55 11.45
C THR A 213 9.21 -3.42 11.32
N ALA A 214 9.35 -4.60 10.73
CA ALA A 214 8.26 -5.58 10.69
C ALA A 214 7.80 -5.95 12.11
N THR A 215 8.73 -6.06 13.06
CA THR A 215 8.45 -6.35 14.47
C THR A 215 7.53 -5.29 15.10
N ALA A 216 7.79 -4.00 14.87
CA ALA A 216 6.96 -2.91 15.38
C ALA A 216 5.55 -2.96 14.77
N GLN A 217 5.44 -3.12 13.45
CA GLN A 217 4.13 -3.17 12.77
C GLN A 217 3.31 -4.40 13.18
N LEU A 218 3.94 -5.58 13.37
CA LEU A 218 3.27 -6.77 13.89
C LEU A 218 2.80 -6.58 15.34
N ALA A 219 3.50 -5.79 16.14
CA ALA A 219 3.02 -5.41 17.47
C ALA A 219 1.74 -4.54 17.39
N TYR A 220 1.67 -3.60 16.44
CA TYR A 220 0.46 -2.81 16.21
C TYR A 220 -0.74 -3.69 15.80
N PHE A 221 -0.53 -4.71 14.97
CA PHE A 221 -1.58 -5.68 14.63
C PHE A 221 -2.11 -6.39 15.88
N ARG A 222 -1.21 -6.91 16.73
CA ARG A 222 -1.61 -7.58 17.97
C ARG A 222 -2.34 -6.65 18.93
N ASN A 223 -1.86 -5.42 19.07
CA ASN A 223 -2.49 -4.40 19.92
C ASN A 223 -3.90 -4.03 19.43
N ALA A 224 -4.14 -4.05 18.11
CA ALA A 224 -5.47 -3.87 17.54
C ALA A 224 -6.41 -5.06 17.73
N GLY A 225 -5.91 -6.20 18.19
CA GLY A 225 -6.72 -7.41 18.48
C GLY A 225 -6.59 -8.51 17.41
N PHE A 226 -5.74 -8.34 16.40
CA PHE A 226 -5.52 -9.37 15.40
C PHE A 226 -4.76 -10.58 15.96
N GLU A 227 -5.11 -11.74 15.45
CA GLU A 227 -4.40 -13.00 15.66
C GLU A 227 -3.50 -13.33 14.44
N GLU A 228 -2.66 -14.34 14.58
CA GLU A 228 -1.78 -14.85 13.51
C GLU A 228 -0.92 -13.76 12.82
N ALA A 229 -0.56 -12.69 13.55
CA ALA A 229 0.27 -11.62 13.01
C ALA A 229 1.67 -12.12 12.66
N LYS A 230 2.03 -12.10 11.36
CA LYS A 230 3.30 -12.66 10.83
C LYS A 230 3.73 -12.00 9.54
N VAL A 231 5.02 -12.14 9.22
CA VAL A 231 5.58 -11.83 7.89
C VAL A 231 5.38 -13.06 7.00
N LEU A 232 4.74 -12.88 5.84
CA LEU A 232 4.53 -13.93 4.85
C LEU A 232 5.59 -13.95 3.76
N TRP A 233 6.14 -12.78 3.45
CA TRP A 233 7.15 -12.59 2.42
C TRP A 233 8.01 -11.38 2.79
N HIS A 234 9.32 -11.41 2.48
CA HIS A 234 10.23 -10.30 2.74
C HIS A 234 11.39 -10.31 1.75
N LYS A 235 11.66 -9.16 1.16
CA LYS A 235 12.86 -8.90 0.33
C LYS A 235 13.32 -7.46 0.52
N LYS A 236 14.54 -7.29 1.04
CA LYS A 236 15.15 -5.97 1.28
C LYS A 236 14.23 -5.10 2.15
N LEU A 237 13.75 -3.96 1.63
CA LEU A 237 12.79 -3.09 2.34
C LEU A 237 11.35 -3.56 2.22
N TRP A 238 11.02 -4.52 1.34
CA TRP A 238 9.64 -4.90 1.10
C TRP A 238 9.24 -6.13 1.90
N ALA A 239 8.15 -6.01 2.63
CA ALA A 239 7.56 -7.14 3.32
C ALA A 239 6.05 -7.21 3.12
N LEU A 240 5.52 -8.43 3.11
CA LEU A 240 4.10 -8.70 3.26
C LEU A 240 3.81 -9.11 4.69
N LEU A 241 3.15 -8.22 5.41
CA LEU A 241 2.66 -8.44 6.76
C LEU A 241 1.21 -8.92 6.69
N SER A 242 0.85 -9.90 7.49
CA SER A 242 -0.49 -10.47 7.52
C SER A 242 -0.97 -10.67 8.94
N ALA A 243 -2.27 -10.47 9.14
CA ALA A 243 -2.95 -10.82 10.37
C ALA A 243 -4.41 -11.21 10.08
N LYS A 244 -5.06 -11.86 11.04
CA LYS A 244 -6.42 -12.37 10.92
C LYS A 244 -7.29 -11.89 12.08
N LYS A 245 -8.51 -11.49 11.79
CA LYS A 245 -9.54 -11.27 12.80
C LYS A 245 -10.15 -12.61 13.18
N ARG A 246 -10.38 -12.82 14.47
CA ARG A 246 -10.99 -14.06 14.97
C ARG A 246 -12.37 -14.30 14.36
N VAL A 247 -12.75 -15.56 14.25
CA VAL A 247 -14.12 -15.97 14.00
C VAL A 247 -14.76 -16.17 15.39
N ASP A 248 -15.56 -15.23 15.81
CA ASP A 248 -16.36 -15.36 17.05
C ASP A 248 -17.61 -16.20 16.79
#